data_2303fafd259adb687d07fc020b73effe
#
_entry.id   2303fafd259adb687d07fc020b73effe
#
_cell.length_a   1.000
_cell.length_b   1.000
_cell.length_c   1.000
_cell.angle_alpha   90.00
_cell.angle_beta   90.00
_cell.angle_gamma   90.00
#
_symmetry.space_group_name_H-M   'P 1'
#
loop_
_entity.id
_entity.type
_entity.pdbx_description
1 polymer ?
#
loop_
_entity_poly.entity_id
_entity_poly.type
_entity_poly.pdbx_seq_one_letter_code
_entity_poly.pdbx_strand_id
1 'polypeptide(L)'
;MTQLQEQAGSKTEANALQVKVELQADCLSGVWVNREEKKRPGFLEAGDIDAALTTASAIGDDTLQRQATGRVVPDSFTHGSAAQRKQWFMTGYQQGNVQACNTFGGGGP
;
A
#
# COMPACT_ATOMS: atom_id res chain seq x y z
N MET A 1 19.95 -1.24 3.61
CA MET A 1 19.51 -2.25 2.61
C MET A 1 19.26 -3.57 3.30
N THR A 2 18.19 -4.23 2.96
CA THR A 2 17.86 -5.54 3.53
C THR A 2 18.60 -6.65 2.77
N GLN A 3 18.73 -7.81 3.39
CA GLN A 3 19.33 -8.98 2.74
C GLN A 3 18.55 -9.41 1.50
N LEU A 4 17.23 -9.29 1.51
CA LEU A 4 16.40 -9.59 0.34
C LEU A 4 16.71 -8.67 -0.83
N GLN A 5 16.93 -7.39 -0.56
CA GLN A 5 17.27 -6.43 -1.61
C GLN A 5 18.63 -6.72 -2.22
N GLU A 6 19.59 -7.16 -1.40
CA GLU A 6 20.90 -7.57 -1.89
C GLU A 6 20.81 -8.79 -2.80
N GLN A 7 19.94 -9.74 -2.47
CA GLN A 7 19.74 -10.95 -3.25
C GLN A 7 18.95 -10.72 -4.52
N ALA A 8 18.29 -9.58 -4.65
CA ALA A 8 17.45 -9.26 -5.81
C ALA A 8 18.29 -9.07 -7.10
N GLY A 9 19.59 -8.81 -6.99
CA GLY A 9 20.49 -8.73 -8.14
C GLY A 9 20.42 -7.45 -8.96
N SER A 10 19.40 -6.59 -8.75
CA SER A 10 19.28 -5.31 -9.43
C SER A 10 18.52 -4.31 -8.56
N LYS A 11 18.70 -3.03 -8.87
CA LYS A 11 18.00 -1.97 -8.17
C LYS A 11 16.48 -2.01 -8.45
N THR A 12 16.09 -2.33 -9.68
CA THR A 12 14.69 -2.47 -10.06
C THR A 12 14.02 -3.59 -9.27
N GLU A 13 14.67 -4.74 -9.13
CA GLU A 13 14.15 -5.84 -8.32
C GLU A 13 14.08 -5.47 -6.84
N ALA A 14 15.10 -4.78 -6.33
CA ALA A 14 15.11 -4.32 -4.94
C ALA A 14 13.95 -3.34 -4.69
N ASN A 15 13.70 -2.42 -5.62
CA ASN A 15 12.57 -1.50 -5.53
C ASN A 15 11.23 -2.24 -5.56
N ALA A 16 11.10 -3.26 -6.40
CA ALA A 16 9.87 -4.06 -6.48
C ALA A 16 9.59 -4.78 -5.16
N LEU A 17 10.62 -5.32 -4.51
CA LEU A 17 10.47 -5.94 -3.19
C LEU A 17 10.05 -4.92 -2.14
N GLN A 18 10.63 -3.72 -2.18
CA GLN A 18 10.28 -2.65 -1.26
C GLN A 18 8.81 -2.24 -1.43
N VAL A 19 8.34 -2.14 -2.67
CA VAL A 19 6.92 -1.83 -2.94
C VAL A 19 6.01 -2.89 -2.30
N LYS A 20 6.35 -4.17 -2.43
CA LYS A 20 5.55 -5.25 -1.82
C LYS A 20 5.46 -5.11 -0.31
N VAL A 21 6.55 -4.73 0.36
CA VAL A 21 6.55 -4.48 1.81
C VAL A 21 5.64 -3.32 2.16
N GLU A 22 5.70 -2.23 1.41
CA GLU A 22 4.87 -1.05 1.64
C GLU A 22 3.39 -1.34 1.41
N LEU A 23 3.06 -2.08 0.35
CA LEU A 23 1.66 -2.45 0.08
C LEU A 23 1.12 -3.40 1.13
N GLN A 24 1.94 -4.28 1.67
CA GLN A 24 1.55 -5.12 2.80
C GLN A 24 1.21 -4.27 4.02
N ALA A 25 2.00 -3.23 4.29
CA ALA A 25 1.73 -2.31 5.39
C ALA A 25 0.41 -1.56 5.17
N ASP A 26 0.12 -1.13 3.95
CA ASP A 26 -1.16 -0.47 3.63
C ASP A 26 -2.33 -1.42 3.90
N CYS A 27 -2.23 -2.68 3.48
CA CYS A 27 -3.25 -3.69 3.72
C CYS A 27 -3.45 -3.93 5.22
N LEU A 28 -2.37 -4.10 5.97
CA LEU A 28 -2.43 -4.30 7.43
C LEU A 28 -3.06 -3.11 8.13
N SER A 29 -2.82 -1.89 7.65
CA SER A 29 -3.50 -0.70 8.16
C SER A 29 -5.01 -0.79 7.96
N GLY A 30 -5.45 -1.26 6.79
CA GLY A 30 -6.87 -1.49 6.52
C GLY A 30 -7.47 -2.54 7.44
N VAL A 31 -6.76 -3.64 7.70
CA VAL A 31 -7.19 -4.68 8.64
C VAL A 31 -7.37 -4.08 10.04
N TRP A 32 -6.42 -3.26 10.49
CA TRP A 32 -6.49 -2.62 11.79
C TRP A 32 -7.74 -1.75 11.91
N VAL A 33 -8.02 -0.93 10.90
CA VAL A 33 -9.21 -0.07 10.88
C VAL A 33 -10.48 -0.89 10.93
N ASN A 34 -10.56 -1.99 10.16
CA ASN A 34 -11.72 -2.91 10.20
C ASN A 34 -11.97 -3.43 11.61
N ARG A 35 -10.93 -3.91 12.27
CA ARG A 35 -11.05 -4.51 13.61
C ARG A 35 -11.39 -3.47 14.67
N GLU A 36 -10.84 -2.26 14.58
CA GLU A 36 -11.15 -1.19 15.50
C GLU A 36 -12.61 -0.75 15.37
N GLU A 37 -13.12 -0.68 14.15
CA GLU A 37 -14.53 -0.34 13.92
C GLU A 37 -15.46 -1.38 14.51
N LYS A 38 -15.11 -2.67 14.44
CA LYS A 38 -15.91 -3.75 15.03
C LYS A 38 -15.90 -3.69 16.56
N LYS A 39 -14.76 -3.34 17.16
CA LYS A 39 -14.65 -3.20 18.60
C LYS A 39 -15.40 -1.98 19.12
N ARG A 40 -15.40 -0.92 18.36
CA ARG A 40 -15.97 0.39 18.74
C ARG A 40 -16.88 0.88 17.62
N PRO A 41 -18.11 0.38 17.52
CA PRO A 41 -19.05 0.88 16.52
C PRO A 41 -19.17 2.40 16.59
N GLY A 42 -19.05 3.05 15.44
CA GLY A 42 -19.02 4.50 15.37
C GLY A 42 -17.65 5.11 15.46
N PHE A 43 -16.59 4.30 15.57
CA PHE A 43 -15.20 4.76 15.56
C PHE A 43 -14.89 5.55 14.29
N LEU A 44 -15.37 5.06 13.15
CA LEU A 44 -15.20 5.76 11.87
C LEU A 44 -16.40 6.67 11.62
N GLU A 45 -16.11 7.89 11.23
CA GLU A 45 -17.12 8.83 10.76
C GLU A 45 -17.24 8.75 9.24
N ALA A 46 -18.35 9.25 8.71
CA ALA A 46 -18.55 9.33 7.27
C ALA A 46 -17.40 10.14 6.65
N GLY A 47 -16.76 9.57 5.65
CA GLY A 47 -15.66 10.23 4.95
C GLY A 47 -14.27 9.88 5.46
N ASP A 48 -14.13 9.20 6.61
CA ASP A 48 -12.80 8.83 7.12
C ASP A 48 -12.04 7.91 6.17
N ILE A 49 -12.73 6.94 5.58
CA ILE A 49 -12.12 6.05 4.59
C ILE A 49 -11.72 6.83 3.35
N ASP A 50 -12.59 7.72 2.87
CA ASP A 50 -12.28 8.57 1.72
C ASP A 50 -11.07 9.46 2.00
N ALA A 51 -10.96 10.01 3.22
CA ALA A 51 -9.81 10.80 3.62
C ALA A 51 -8.52 9.97 3.60
N ALA A 52 -8.56 8.74 4.11
CA ALA A 52 -7.41 7.83 4.09
C ALA A 52 -7.00 7.50 2.66
N LEU A 53 -7.97 7.21 1.78
CA LEU A 53 -7.70 6.91 0.38
C LEU A 53 -7.13 8.13 -0.37
N THR A 54 -7.62 9.32 -0.06
CA THR A 54 -7.10 10.57 -0.64
C THR A 54 -5.65 10.77 -0.22
N THR A 55 -5.33 10.53 1.03
CA THR A 55 -3.95 10.63 1.53
C THR A 55 -3.05 9.63 0.82
N ALA A 56 -3.47 8.36 0.71
CA ALA A 56 -2.70 7.34 0.02
C ALA A 56 -2.47 7.72 -1.46
N SER A 57 -3.46 8.31 -2.10
CA SER A 57 -3.35 8.78 -3.48
C SER A 57 -2.32 9.90 -3.61
N ALA A 58 -2.29 10.83 -2.65
CA ALA A 58 -1.36 11.97 -2.69
C ALA A 58 0.10 11.56 -2.51
N ILE A 59 0.36 10.46 -1.81
CA ILE A 59 1.72 9.98 -1.52
C ILE A 59 2.12 8.75 -2.34
N GLY A 60 1.32 8.35 -3.32
CA GLY A 60 1.75 7.32 -4.26
C GLY A 60 2.93 7.78 -5.11
N ASP A 61 3.83 6.86 -5.46
CA ASP A 61 5.04 7.17 -6.21
C ASP A 61 4.74 7.87 -7.55
N ASP A 62 3.72 7.42 -8.25
CA ASP A 62 3.31 8.01 -9.52
C ASP A 62 2.86 9.46 -9.35
N THR A 63 2.08 9.74 -8.30
CA THR A 63 1.64 11.10 -7.99
C THR A 63 2.83 12.00 -7.67
N LEU A 64 3.71 11.54 -6.79
CA LEU A 64 4.88 12.32 -6.39
C LEU A 64 5.85 12.57 -7.54
N GLN A 65 6.08 11.56 -8.39
CA GLN A 65 6.96 11.71 -9.55
C GLN A 65 6.38 12.65 -10.58
N ARG A 66 5.07 12.56 -10.82
CA ARG A 66 4.40 13.45 -11.77
C ARG A 66 4.48 14.89 -11.30
N GLN A 67 4.31 15.16 -10.01
CA GLN A 67 4.43 16.50 -9.44
C GLN A 67 5.87 17.02 -9.49
N ALA A 68 6.84 16.15 -9.24
CA ALA A 68 8.24 16.57 -9.19
C ALA A 68 8.87 16.77 -10.56
N THR A 69 8.57 15.88 -11.52
CA THR A 69 9.27 15.86 -12.82
C THR A 69 8.35 15.83 -14.02
N GLY A 70 7.05 15.68 -13.83
CA GLY A 70 6.07 15.50 -14.90
C GLY A 70 6.10 14.11 -15.55
N ARG A 71 6.93 13.20 -15.06
CA ARG A 71 7.12 11.87 -15.62
C ARG A 71 6.92 10.80 -14.54
N VAL A 72 6.45 9.63 -14.97
CA VAL A 72 6.27 8.48 -14.09
C VAL A 72 7.22 7.38 -14.57
N VAL A 73 8.05 6.87 -13.66
CA VAL A 73 9.03 5.81 -13.91
C VAL A 73 8.75 4.67 -12.94
N PRO A 74 7.91 3.66 -13.32
CA PRO A 74 7.50 2.60 -12.39
C PRO A 74 8.65 1.80 -11.81
N ASP A 75 9.71 1.58 -12.56
CA ASP A 75 10.87 0.81 -12.07
C ASP A 75 11.57 1.49 -10.89
N SER A 76 11.36 2.78 -10.67
CA SER A 76 11.95 3.50 -9.56
C SER A 76 11.00 3.63 -8.35
N PHE A 77 9.83 3.02 -8.40
CA PHE A 77 8.88 3.05 -7.27
C PHE A 77 9.45 2.28 -6.08
N THR A 78 9.32 2.86 -4.89
CA THR A 78 9.70 2.23 -3.63
C THR A 78 8.53 2.11 -2.66
N HIS A 79 7.42 2.78 -2.90
CA HIS A 79 6.23 2.78 -2.04
C HIS A 79 4.98 2.29 -2.73
N GLY A 80 4.99 2.19 -4.06
CA GLY A 80 3.86 1.79 -4.86
C GLY A 80 3.08 2.97 -5.41
N SER A 81 2.28 2.71 -6.45
CA SER A 81 1.43 3.73 -7.05
C SER A 81 0.24 4.06 -6.14
N ALA A 82 -0.38 5.20 -6.40
CA ALA A 82 -1.60 5.59 -5.67
C ALA A 82 -2.68 4.52 -5.77
N ALA A 83 -2.90 3.97 -6.96
CA ALA A 83 -3.90 2.93 -7.17
C ALA A 83 -3.59 1.66 -6.39
N GLN A 84 -2.33 1.21 -6.39
CA GLN A 84 -1.90 0.03 -5.64
C GLN A 84 -2.11 0.24 -4.13
N ARG A 85 -1.72 1.39 -3.61
CA ARG A 85 -1.84 1.69 -2.18
C ARG A 85 -3.30 1.71 -1.74
N LYS A 86 -4.18 2.35 -2.53
CA LYS A 86 -5.61 2.37 -2.24
C LYS A 86 -6.21 0.98 -2.29
N GLN A 87 -5.87 0.19 -3.30
CA GLN A 87 -6.42 -1.14 -3.48
C GLN A 87 -6.04 -2.07 -2.33
N TRP A 88 -4.78 -2.07 -1.91
CA TRP A 88 -4.34 -2.92 -0.81
C TRP A 88 -4.92 -2.48 0.53
N PHE A 89 -5.01 -1.17 0.79
CA PHE A 89 -5.69 -0.67 1.99
C PHE A 89 -7.14 -1.15 2.03
N MET A 90 -7.86 -1.02 0.91
CA MET A 90 -9.26 -1.45 0.84
C MET A 90 -9.40 -2.96 0.98
N THR A 91 -8.46 -3.73 0.43
CA THR A 91 -8.45 -5.18 0.62
C THR A 91 -8.40 -5.53 2.10
N GLY A 92 -7.49 -4.93 2.85
CA GLY A 92 -7.38 -5.15 4.29
C GLY A 92 -8.63 -4.71 5.04
N TYR A 93 -9.15 -3.55 4.70
CA TYR A 93 -10.34 -3.02 5.33
C TYR A 93 -11.58 -3.91 5.09
N GLN A 94 -11.76 -4.38 3.86
CA GLN A 94 -12.91 -5.21 3.51
C GLN A 94 -12.79 -6.64 4.03
N GLN A 95 -11.61 -7.23 3.99
CA GLN A 95 -11.39 -8.61 4.41
C GLN A 95 -11.24 -8.74 5.93
N GLY A 96 -10.59 -7.79 6.56
CA GLY A 96 -10.43 -7.78 8.01
C GLY A 96 -9.53 -8.87 8.57
N ASN A 97 -8.69 -9.51 7.75
CA ASN A 97 -7.76 -10.55 8.20
C ASN A 97 -6.39 -10.37 7.55
N VAL A 98 -5.35 -10.78 8.28
CA VAL A 98 -3.96 -10.57 7.84
C VAL A 98 -3.57 -11.48 6.67
N GLN A 99 -4.25 -12.59 6.48
CA GLN A 99 -3.96 -13.48 5.36
C GLN A 99 -4.25 -12.83 4.01
N ALA A 100 -5.16 -11.87 3.98
CA ALA A 100 -5.47 -11.12 2.76
C ALA A 100 -4.32 -10.20 2.34
N CYS A 101 -3.34 -9.97 3.24
CA CYS A 101 -2.25 -9.02 3.01
C CYS A 101 -0.96 -9.68 2.51
N ASN A 102 -1.07 -10.81 1.84
CA ASN A 102 0.12 -11.49 1.30
C ASN A 102 0.50 -10.89 -0.07
N THR A 103 1.23 -9.79 -0.05
CA THR A 103 1.67 -9.12 -1.27
C THR A 103 2.78 -9.88 -1.98
N PHE A 104 3.39 -10.84 -1.33
CA PHE A 104 4.48 -11.66 -1.89
C PHE A 104 3.98 -12.96 -2.52
N GLY A 105 2.75 -13.36 -2.21
CA GLY A 105 2.21 -14.66 -2.63
C GLY A 105 1.59 -14.68 -4.02
N GLY A 106 1.56 -13.58 -4.72
CA GLY A 106 1.01 -13.53 -6.07
C GLY A 106 -0.51 -13.65 -6.16
N GLY A 107 -1.21 -13.79 -5.02
CA GLY A 107 -2.67 -13.90 -4.98
C GLY A 107 -3.26 -12.63 -4.42
N GLY A 108 -3.59 -11.71 -4.89
CA GLY A 108 -4.16 -10.50 -4.36
C GLY A 108 -4.29 -9.43 -5.42
N PRO A 109 -4.78 -8.30 -5.05
CA PRO A 109 -5.05 -7.25 -6.03
C PRO A 109 -3.85 -6.77 -6.82
#